data_dc47643b1d80e659e566ef06ea270a66
#
_entry.id   dc47643b1d80e659e566ef06ea270a66
#
_cell.length_a   1.000
_cell.length_b   1.000
_cell.length_c   1.000
_cell.angle_alpha   90.00
_cell.angle_beta   90.00
_cell.angle_gamma   90.00
#
_symmetry.space_group_name_H-M   'P 1'
#
loop_
_entity.id
_entity.type
_entity.pdbx_description
1 polymer ?
#
loop_
_entity_poly.entity_id
_entity_poly.type
_entity_poly.pdbx_seq_one_letter_code
_entity_poly.pdbx_strand_id
1 'polypeptide(L)'
;KTPWGVGVLGLVPDSAWWGRLLAEPRLKIFAALPCLERWGPQVAFAVAEVEVEPTGGDQTFWVTDSPKAAAAIIEALSADGVAAELVAEAGGLKLFSLLGFYQADDVRLARAPGSLTGVIGAAPTQFDV
;
A
#
# COMPACT_ATOMS: atom_id res chain seq x y z
N LYS A 1 -0.75 17.56 11.32
CA LYS A 1 -1.56 17.24 10.15
C LYS A 1 -2.77 18.15 10.07
N THR A 2 -2.95 18.79 8.96
CA THR A 2 -4.06 19.72 8.77
C THR A 2 -5.28 19.01 8.20
N PRO A 3 -6.51 19.49 8.48
CA PRO A 3 -7.73 18.81 8.00
C PRO A 3 -7.85 18.74 6.48
N TRP A 4 -7.22 19.67 5.77
CA TRP A 4 -7.26 19.69 4.30
C TRP A 4 -5.87 19.61 3.69
N GLY A 5 -4.88 19.26 4.48
CA GLY A 5 -3.50 19.22 4.04
C GLY A 5 -3.10 17.89 3.46
N VAL A 6 -1.97 17.90 2.82
CA VAL A 6 -1.28 16.70 2.34
C VAL A 6 -0.09 16.45 3.26
N GLY A 7 -0.01 15.26 3.81
CA GLY A 7 1.15 14.84 4.59
C GLY A 7 2.07 14.00 3.73
N VAL A 8 3.38 14.17 3.90
CA VAL A 8 4.38 13.31 3.29
C VAL A 8 5.08 12.57 4.41
N LEU A 9 5.03 11.24 4.38
CA LEU A 9 5.55 10.39 5.43
C LEU A 9 6.53 9.38 4.85
N GLY A 10 7.73 9.33 5.44
CA GLY A 10 8.76 8.41 5.00
C GLY A 10 8.58 7.01 5.54
N LEU A 11 9.13 6.03 4.83
CA LEU A 11 9.21 4.65 5.32
C LEU A 11 10.39 4.58 6.27
N VAL A 12 10.09 4.46 7.55
CA VAL A 12 11.09 4.39 8.61
C VAL A 12 11.05 2.99 9.20
N PRO A 13 12.20 2.30 9.37
CA PRO A 13 12.23 1.00 10.03
C PRO A 13 11.57 1.08 11.41
N ASP A 14 10.87 0.04 11.80
CA ASP A 14 10.21 -0.09 13.11
C ASP A 14 9.04 0.88 13.31
N SER A 15 8.60 1.57 12.28
CA SER A 15 7.43 2.43 12.37
C SER A 15 6.34 1.95 11.44
N ALA A 16 5.19 1.59 11.99
CA ALA A 16 4.03 1.14 11.25
C ALA A 16 2.96 2.24 11.16
N TRP A 17 3.38 3.49 10.94
CA TRP A 17 2.43 4.61 10.84
C TRP A 17 1.35 4.34 9.76
N TRP A 18 1.74 3.67 8.71
CA TRP A 18 0.83 3.33 7.62
C TRP A 18 -0.29 2.39 8.08
N GLY A 19 -0.06 1.62 9.13
CA GLY A 19 -1.09 0.74 9.69
C GLY A 19 -2.25 1.51 10.31
N ARG A 20 -2.02 2.75 10.74
CA ARG A 20 -3.08 3.58 11.30
C ARG A 20 -4.13 3.96 10.25
N LEU A 21 -3.77 3.90 8.98
CA LEU A 21 -4.70 4.20 7.90
C LEU A 21 -5.82 3.17 7.80
N LEU A 22 -5.64 1.98 8.36
CA LEU A 22 -6.72 1.00 8.45
C LEU A 22 -7.87 1.51 9.34
N ALA A 23 -7.55 2.29 10.36
CA ALA A 23 -8.53 2.86 11.28
C ALA A 23 -9.01 4.24 10.83
N GLU A 24 -8.44 4.78 9.77
CA GLU A 24 -8.76 6.12 9.26
C GLU A 24 -9.12 6.02 7.78
N PRO A 25 -10.28 5.45 7.43
CA PRO A 25 -10.61 5.19 6.03
C PRO A 25 -10.74 6.43 5.16
N ARG A 26 -10.87 7.60 5.75
CA ARG A 26 -10.91 8.86 5.01
C ARG A 26 -9.55 9.28 4.48
N LEU A 27 -8.48 8.80 5.12
CA LEU A 27 -7.10 9.12 4.72
C LEU A 27 -6.57 8.01 3.84
N LYS A 28 -6.01 8.39 2.70
CA LYS A 28 -5.46 7.42 1.74
C LYS A 28 -4.10 7.87 1.26
N ILE A 29 -3.23 6.91 1.02
CA ILE A 29 -2.02 7.15 0.24
C ILE A 29 -2.47 7.37 -1.20
N PHE A 30 -2.02 8.44 -1.83
CA PHE A 30 -2.36 8.72 -3.22
C PHE A 30 -1.14 8.93 -4.11
N ALA A 31 0.05 8.99 -3.53
CA ALA A 31 1.29 9.10 -4.29
C ALA A 31 2.42 8.47 -3.52
N ALA A 32 3.35 7.87 -4.24
CA ALA A 32 4.58 7.34 -3.68
C ALA A 32 5.75 8.10 -4.28
N LEU A 33 6.75 8.40 -3.47
CA LEU A 33 7.84 9.30 -3.84
C LEU A 33 9.19 8.60 -3.70
N PRO A 34 10.13 8.83 -4.61
CA PRO A 34 10.02 9.70 -5.79
C PRO A 34 9.19 9.08 -6.93
N CYS A 35 8.70 9.93 -7.85
CA CYS A 35 7.85 9.49 -8.96
C CYS A 35 8.64 8.91 -10.13
N LEU A 36 9.92 9.24 -10.26
CA LEU A 36 10.76 8.82 -11.37
C LEU A 36 11.73 7.74 -10.94
N GLU A 37 11.85 6.69 -11.72
CA GLU A 37 12.73 5.56 -11.39
C GLU A 37 14.19 5.99 -11.22
N ARG A 38 14.64 6.94 -12.01
CA ARG A 38 16.04 7.41 -11.96
C ARG A 38 16.38 8.13 -10.64
N TRP A 39 15.37 8.49 -9.84
CA TRP A 39 15.58 9.15 -8.56
C TRP A 39 15.65 8.13 -7.41
N GLY A 40 15.60 6.83 -7.73
CA GLY A 40 15.73 5.76 -6.75
C GLY A 40 14.40 5.12 -6.36
N PRO A 41 14.43 4.16 -5.43
CA PRO A 41 13.24 3.47 -4.98
C PRO A 41 12.30 4.41 -4.22
N GLN A 42 11.01 4.09 -4.25
CA GLN A 42 10.01 4.86 -3.53
C GLN A 42 10.17 4.62 -2.03
N VAL A 43 10.36 5.70 -1.27
CA VAL A 43 10.66 5.64 0.17
C VAL A 43 9.75 6.51 1.02
N ALA A 44 8.79 7.19 0.41
CA ALA A 44 7.86 8.07 1.12
C ALA A 44 6.50 8.05 0.44
N PHE A 45 5.47 8.38 1.20
CA PHE A 45 4.09 8.40 0.70
C PHE A 45 3.44 9.75 0.99
N ALA A 46 2.65 10.21 0.02
CA ALA A 46 1.78 11.36 0.23
C ALA A 46 0.41 10.86 0.65
N VAL A 47 -0.11 11.41 1.74
CA VAL A 47 -1.36 10.98 2.37
C VAL A 47 -2.30 12.17 2.49
N ALA A 48 -3.55 11.99 2.14
CA ALA A 48 -4.56 13.02 2.25
C ALA A 48 -5.95 12.41 2.35
N GLU A 49 -6.92 13.25 2.65
CA GLU A 49 -8.33 12.86 2.68
C GLU A 49 -8.87 12.96 1.25
N VAL A 50 -8.67 11.88 0.48
CA VAL A 50 -9.00 11.85 -0.95
C VAL A 50 -9.59 10.49 -1.32
N GLU A 51 -10.32 10.46 -2.43
CA GLU A 51 -10.66 9.21 -3.09
C GLU A 51 -9.64 8.97 -4.19
N VAL A 52 -9.08 7.77 -4.21
CA VAL A 52 -8.07 7.41 -5.19
C VAL A 52 -8.75 6.75 -6.38
N GLU A 53 -8.42 7.22 -7.59
CA GLU A 53 -8.99 6.71 -8.83
C GLU A 53 -7.90 6.07 -9.69
N PRO A 54 -8.26 5.06 -10.51
CA PRO A 54 -7.26 4.41 -11.36
C PRO A 54 -6.75 5.35 -12.44
N THR A 55 -5.44 5.24 -12.72
CA THR A 55 -4.77 6.03 -13.76
C THR A 55 -4.30 5.18 -14.93
N GLY A 56 -4.42 3.85 -14.83
CA GLY A 56 -3.97 2.93 -15.86
C GLY A 56 -2.61 2.29 -15.60
N GLY A 57 -1.81 2.87 -14.71
CA GLY A 57 -0.52 2.29 -14.33
C GLY A 57 -0.32 2.47 -12.84
N ASP A 58 -1.05 1.69 -12.03
CA ASP A 58 -1.14 1.92 -10.60
C ASP A 58 -0.57 0.79 -9.78
N GLN A 59 -0.26 1.11 -8.53
CA GLN A 59 0.00 0.15 -7.47
C GLN A 59 -0.98 0.43 -6.33
N THR A 60 -1.48 -0.62 -5.70
CA THR A 60 -2.39 -0.53 -4.57
C THR A 60 -1.65 -0.91 -3.31
N PHE A 61 -1.82 -0.14 -2.23
CA PHE A 61 -1.16 -0.42 -0.97
C PHE A 61 -2.11 -1.19 -0.05
N TRP A 62 -1.68 -2.39 0.34
CA TRP A 62 -2.49 -3.31 1.12
C TRP A 62 -1.73 -3.76 2.36
N VAL A 63 -2.42 -3.78 3.49
CA VAL A 63 -1.84 -4.11 4.79
C VAL A 63 -2.48 -5.39 5.32
N THR A 64 -1.68 -6.24 5.94
CA THR A 64 -2.18 -7.45 6.62
C THR A 64 -1.43 -7.68 7.93
N ASP A 65 -2.14 -8.27 8.90
CA ASP A 65 -1.56 -8.69 10.18
C ASP A 65 -1.16 -10.16 10.17
N SER A 66 -1.17 -10.81 9.02
CA SER A 66 -0.85 -12.24 8.92
C SER A 66 0.53 -12.53 9.48
N PRO A 67 0.67 -13.57 10.34
CA PRO A 67 1.98 -13.97 10.85
C PRO A 67 2.81 -14.76 9.83
N LYS A 68 2.25 -15.09 8.67
CA LYS A 68 2.98 -15.82 7.64
C LYS A 68 4.13 -14.98 7.09
N ALA A 69 5.17 -15.66 6.61
CA ALA A 69 6.28 -14.97 5.96
C ALA A 69 5.78 -14.22 4.72
N ALA A 70 6.43 -13.10 4.41
CA ALA A 70 6.05 -12.29 3.26
C ALA A 70 6.00 -13.10 1.98
N ALA A 71 6.96 -14.00 1.77
CA ALA A 71 7.00 -14.85 0.57
C ALA A 71 5.76 -15.71 0.44
N ALA A 72 5.25 -16.25 1.55
CA ALA A 72 4.05 -17.07 1.54
C ALA A 72 2.80 -16.26 1.20
N ILE A 73 2.73 -15.02 1.69
CA ILE A 73 1.62 -14.11 1.39
C ILE A 73 1.64 -13.72 -0.08
N ILE A 74 2.82 -13.39 -0.60
CA ILE A 74 3.01 -13.05 -2.01
C ILE A 74 2.57 -14.21 -2.90
N GLU A 75 2.93 -15.43 -2.52
CA GLU A 75 2.56 -16.63 -3.28
C GLU A 75 1.05 -16.85 -3.26
N ALA A 76 0.41 -16.66 -2.11
CA ALA A 76 -1.04 -16.78 -2.00
C ALA A 76 -1.77 -15.76 -2.89
N LEU A 77 -1.29 -14.52 -2.92
CA LEU A 77 -1.86 -13.49 -3.79
C LEU A 77 -1.61 -13.81 -5.27
N SER A 78 -0.43 -14.32 -5.58
CA SER A 78 -0.08 -14.71 -6.94
C SER A 78 -0.99 -15.80 -7.48
N ALA A 79 -1.39 -16.72 -6.62
CA ALA A 79 -2.31 -17.80 -7.00
C ALA A 79 -3.67 -17.24 -7.46
N ASP A 80 -4.06 -16.08 -6.98
CA ASP A 80 -5.28 -15.40 -7.38
C ASP A 80 -5.04 -14.34 -8.46
N GLY A 81 -3.84 -14.31 -9.03
CA GLY A 81 -3.52 -13.39 -10.12
C GLY A 81 -3.10 -12.00 -9.65
N VAL A 82 -2.75 -11.83 -8.38
CA VAL A 82 -2.33 -10.55 -7.84
C VAL A 82 -0.82 -10.56 -7.62
N ALA A 83 -0.10 -9.69 -8.33
CA ALA A 83 1.35 -9.55 -8.15
C ALA A 83 1.61 -8.60 -6.99
N ALA A 84 2.37 -9.04 -5.99
CA ALA A 84 2.60 -8.30 -4.78
C ALA A 84 4.08 -8.21 -4.45
N GLU A 85 4.47 -7.13 -3.78
CA GLU A 85 5.83 -6.90 -3.31
C GLU A 85 5.77 -6.34 -1.90
N LEU A 86 6.63 -6.85 -1.01
CA LEU A 86 6.69 -6.32 0.36
C LEU A 86 7.37 -4.95 0.36
N VAL A 87 6.69 -3.97 0.94
CA VAL A 87 7.19 -2.60 1.03
C VAL A 87 7.79 -2.35 2.42
N ALA A 88 7.09 -2.77 3.46
CA ALA A 88 7.52 -2.53 4.83
C ALA A 88 6.89 -3.54 5.78
N GLU A 89 7.54 -3.75 6.91
CA GLU A 89 7.04 -4.64 7.96
C GLU A 89 7.39 -4.04 9.30
N ALA A 90 6.40 -3.81 10.15
CA ALA A 90 6.61 -3.27 11.49
C ALA A 90 5.35 -3.48 12.34
N GLY A 91 5.54 -3.62 13.65
CA GLY A 91 4.43 -3.68 14.59
C GLY A 91 3.46 -4.83 14.37
N GLY A 92 3.94 -5.95 13.82
CA GLY A 92 3.07 -7.09 13.51
C GLY A 92 2.27 -6.92 12.24
N LEU A 93 2.51 -5.87 11.48
CA LEU A 93 1.82 -5.58 10.23
C LEU A 93 2.80 -5.63 9.06
N LYS A 94 2.29 -6.01 7.89
CA LYS A 94 3.06 -6.03 6.65
C LYS A 94 2.35 -5.19 5.61
N LEU A 95 3.10 -4.32 4.97
CA LEU A 95 2.60 -3.45 3.90
C LEU A 95 3.08 -3.98 2.56
N PHE A 96 2.15 -4.25 1.66
CA PHE A 96 2.46 -4.73 0.31
C PHE A 96 2.02 -3.71 -0.74
N SER A 97 2.79 -3.65 -1.81
CA SER A 97 2.39 -2.96 -3.04
C SER A 97 1.86 -4.02 -4.00
N LEU A 98 0.62 -3.86 -4.43
CA LEU A 98 -0.02 -4.75 -5.38
C LEU A 98 0.01 -4.08 -6.75
N LEU A 99 0.49 -4.78 -7.77
CA LEU A 99 0.52 -4.22 -9.12
C LEU A 99 -0.90 -4.17 -9.69
N GLY A 100 -1.38 -2.98 -9.96
CA GLY A 100 -2.72 -2.73 -10.45
C GLY A 100 -3.55 -1.91 -9.47
N PHE A 101 -4.77 -1.62 -9.87
CA PHE A 101 -5.71 -0.88 -9.02
C PHE A 101 -6.75 -1.87 -8.48
N TYR A 102 -6.80 -2.02 -7.16
CA TYR A 102 -7.74 -2.92 -6.48
C TYR A 102 -8.55 -2.12 -5.47
N GLN A 103 -9.85 -2.36 -5.44
CA GLN A 103 -10.71 -1.74 -4.46
C GLN A 103 -10.70 -2.55 -3.16
N ALA A 104 -11.08 -1.90 -2.06
CA ALA A 104 -11.03 -2.52 -0.74
C ALA A 104 -11.91 -3.77 -0.64
N ASP A 105 -12.96 -3.85 -1.43
CA ASP A 105 -13.90 -4.98 -1.44
C ASP A 105 -13.60 -6.03 -2.50
N ASP A 106 -12.40 -5.98 -3.10
CA ASP A 106 -11.99 -6.98 -4.09
C ASP A 106 -11.98 -8.38 -3.45
N VAL A 107 -12.66 -9.33 -4.09
CA VAL A 107 -12.78 -10.67 -3.54
C VAL A 107 -11.45 -11.40 -3.40
N ARG A 108 -10.48 -11.06 -4.26
CA ARG A 108 -9.15 -11.67 -4.17
C ARG A 108 -8.45 -11.24 -2.89
N LEU A 109 -8.64 -9.99 -2.47
CA LEU A 109 -8.07 -9.48 -1.23
C LEU A 109 -8.81 -10.03 -0.01
N ALA A 110 -10.10 -10.31 -0.14
CA ALA A 110 -10.88 -10.91 0.94
C ALA A 110 -10.40 -12.33 1.27
N ARG A 111 -9.83 -13.03 0.29
CA ARG A 111 -9.29 -14.38 0.49
C ARG A 111 -7.82 -14.36 0.94
N ALA A 112 -7.19 -13.21 0.93
CA ALA A 112 -5.77 -13.10 1.29
C ALA A 112 -5.55 -13.37 2.78
N PRO A 113 -4.35 -13.85 3.17
CA PRO A 113 -4.08 -14.16 4.58
C PRO A 113 -4.15 -12.94 5.49
N GLY A 114 -4.74 -13.13 6.67
CA GLY A 114 -4.77 -12.11 7.71
C GLY A 114 -6.14 -11.93 8.32
N SER A 115 -6.18 -11.53 9.58
CA SER A 115 -7.42 -11.20 10.30
C SER A 115 -7.75 -9.73 10.15
N LEU A 116 -6.73 -8.87 10.19
CA LEU A 116 -6.86 -7.43 9.99
C LEU A 116 -6.16 -7.10 8.68
N THR A 117 -6.95 -6.79 7.66
CA THR A 117 -6.41 -6.45 6.33
C THR A 117 -7.16 -5.27 5.76
N GLY A 118 -6.53 -4.56 4.84
CA GLY A 118 -7.24 -3.48 4.15
C GLY A 118 -6.36 -2.76 3.15
N VAL A 119 -7.02 -2.07 2.23
CA VAL A 119 -6.38 -1.19 1.26
C VAL A 119 -6.28 0.20 1.89
N ILE A 120 -5.05 0.74 1.94
CA ILE A 120 -4.82 2.05 2.53
C ILE A 120 -4.50 3.12 1.48
N GLY A 121 -4.56 2.77 0.22
CA GLY A 121 -4.39 3.73 -0.84
C GLY A 121 -3.92 3.09 -2.12
N ALA A 122 -3.68 3.94 -3.10
CA ALA A 122 -3.09 3.54 -4.38
C ALA A 122 -2.36 4.73 -4.95
N ALA A 123 -1.38 4.46 -5.80
CA ALA A 123 -0.59 5.53 -6.43
C ALA A 123 -0.10 5.05 -7.78
N PRO A 124 0.19 5.98 -8.70
CA PRO A 124 0.86 5.59 -9.94
C PRO A 124 2.19 4.91 -9.64
N THR A 125 2.56 3.93 -10.46
CA THR A 125 3.89 3.34 -10.41
C THR A 125 4.90 4.37 -10.87
N GLN A 126 6.18 4.12 -10.58
CA GLN A 126 7.23 5.06 -11.00
C GLN A 126 7.28 5.18 -12.51
N PHE A 127 7.57 6.38 -12.98
CA PHE A 127 7.71 6.63 -14.40
C PHE A 127 9.14 6.33 -14.84
N ASP A 128 9.23 5.62 -15.96
CA ASP A 128 10.50 5.34 -16.62
C ASP A 128 10.71 6.39 -17.71
N VAL A 129 11.58 7.33 -17.45
CA VAL A 129 11.83 8.45 -18.37
C VAL A 129 13.26 8.42 -18.86
#